data_68e79d6297ff11b15167d476303f4acf
#
_entry.id   68e79d6297ff11b15167d476303f4acf
#
_cell.length_a   1.000
_cell.length_b   1.000
_cell.length_c   1.000
_cell.angle_alpha   90.00
_cell.angle_beta   90.00
_cell.angle_gamma   90.00
#
_symmetry.space_group_name_H-M   'P 1'
#
loop_
_entity.id
_entity.type
_entity.pdbx_description
1 polymer ?
#
loop_
_entity_poly.entity_id
_entity_poly.type
_entity_poly.pdbx_seq_one_letter_code
_entity_poly.pdbx_strand_id
1 'polypeptide(L)'
;MSYTVQYEKRALKELSKLPATAVRQILTKIDSLSTDPYQTGIKKLKGFENVFRARAGNYRILYEVNDGKLLIMIVVVGDRKDVYDQ
;
A
#
# COMPACT_ATOMS: atom_id res chain seq x y z
N MET A 1 -1.61 -17.14 6.98
CA MET A 1 -1.48 -16.19 8.09
C MET A 1 -1.61 -14.77 7.59
N SER A 2 -2.23 -13.94 8.39
CA SER A 2 -2.45 -12.55 8.00
C SER A 2 -1.42 -11.63 8.64
N TYR A 3 -1.07 -10.59 7.89
CA TYR A 3 -0.22 -9.52 8.41
C TYR A 3 -1.09 -8.48 9.10
N THR A 4 -0.56 -7.87 10.15
CA THR A 4 -1.19 -6.70 10.77
C THR A 4 -0.89 -5.50 9.88
N VAL A 5 -1.89 -4.66 9.63
CA VAL A 5 -1.73 -3.48 8.79
C VAL A 5 -1.74 -2.23 9.66
N GLN A 6 -0.74 -1.39 9.48
CA GLN A 6 -0.65 -0.08 10.13
C GLN A 6 -0.45 0.97 9.05
N TYR A 7 -0.72 2.23 9.40
CA TYR A 7 -0.68 3.33 8.46
C TYR A 7 0.20 4.44 9.00
N GLU A 8 1.10 4.95 8.16
CA GLU A 8 1.80 6.18 8.47
C GLU A 8 0.81 7.33 8.46
N LYS A 9 1.07 8.36 9.25
CA LYS A 9 0.22 9.54 9.28
C LYS A 9 -0.01 10.10 7.89
N ARG A 10 1.03 10.13 7.08
CA ARG A 10 0.94 10.62 5.71
C ARG A 10 -0.11 9.85 4.91
N ALA A 11 -0.10 8.53 5.02
CA ALA A 11 -1.04 7.69 4.29
C ALA A 11 -2.47 7.96 4.72
N LEU A 12 -2.70 8.09 6.02
CA LEU A 12 -4.04 8.41 6.54
C LEU A 12 -4.52 9.75 6.03
N LYS A 13 -3.64 10.73 6.01
CA LYS A 13 -3.97 12.06 5.52
C LYS A 13 -4.32 12.03 4.04
N GLU A 14 -3.56 11.27 3.26
CA GLU A 14 -3.82 11.12 1.84
C GLU A 14 -5.16 10.45 1.58
N LEU A 15 -5.47 9.39 2.32
CA LEU A 15 -6.75 8.70 2.22
C LEU A 15 -7.92 9.64 2.52
N SER A 16 -7.75 10.52 3.51
CA SER A 16 -8.82 11.42 3.91
C SER A 16 -9.20 12.42 2.83
N LYS A 17 -8.35 12.60 1.83
CA LYS A 17 -8.58 13.55 0.73
C LYS A 17 -9.22 12.90 -0.49
N LEU A 18 -9.40 11.59 -0.48
CA LEU A 18 -9.92 10.87 -1.63
C LEU A 18 -11.42 10.65 -1.53
N PRO A 19 -12.08 10.49 -2.69
CA PRO A 19 -13.51 10.15 -2.69
C PRO A 19 -13.75 8.79 -2.02
N ALA A 20 -14.94 8.58 -1.51
CA ALA A 20 -15.30 7.34 -0.82
C ALA A 20 -15.08 6.09 -1.67
N THR A 21 -15.38 6.18 -2.98
CA THR A 21 -15.19 5.05 -3.88
C THR A 21 -13.71 4.68 -4.01
N ALA A 22 -12.84 5.68 -4.07
CA ALA A 22 -11.41 5.45 -4.15
C ALA A 22 -10.89 4.82 -2.86
N VAL A 23 -11.33 5.33 -1.72
CA VAL A 23 -10.93 4.78 -0.42
C VAL A 23 -11.33 3.32 -0.31
N ARG A 24 -12.56 2.99 -0.71
CA ARG A 24 -13.05 1.61 -0.67
C ARG A 24 -12.18 0.69 -1.52
N GLN A 25 -11.84 1.16 -2.72
CA GLN A 25 -11.02 0.40 -3.66
C GLN A 25 -9.63 0.15 -3.07
N ILE A 26 -9.05 1.16 -2.48
CA ILE A 26 -7.73 1.07 -1.86
C ILE A 26 -7.74 0.14 -0.65
N LEU A 27 -8.74 0.27 0.22
CA LEU A 27 -8.84 -0.57 1.41
C LEU A 27 -9.07 -2.03 1.04
N THR A 28 -9.82 -2.29 -0.02
CA THR A 28 -10.02 -3.66 -0.51
C THR A 28 -8.68 -4.26 -0.95
N LYS A 29 -7.87 -3.47 -1.64
CA LYS A 29 -6.54 -3.93 -2.07
C LYS A 29 -5.64 -4.18 -0.86
N ILE A 30 -5.64 -3.26 0.09
CA ILE A 30 -4.83 -3.41 1.31
C ILE A 30 -5.23 -4.67 2.07
N ASP A 31 -6.53 -4.96 2.13
CA ASP A 31 -7.01 -6.17 2.78
C ASP A 31 -6.46 -7.42 2.12
N SER A 32 -6.42 -7.44 0.79
CA SER A 32 -5.83 -8.57 0.07
C SER A 32 -4.32 -8.68 0.33
N LEU A 33 -3.64 -7.55 0.47
CA LEU A 33 -2.21 -7.55 0.78
C LEU A 33 -1.92 -8.10 2.17
N SER A 34 -2.84 -7.93 3.10
CA SER A 34 -2.67 -8.46 4.45
C SER A 34 -2.59 -9.99 4.46
N THR A 35 -3.20 -10.62 3.48
CA THR A 35 -3.13 -12.07 3.31
C THR A 35 -1.88 -12.47 2.54
N ASP A 36 -1.57 -11.73 1.49
CA ASP A 36 -0.39 -12.01 0.65
C ASP A 36 0.21 -10.70 0.15
N PRO A 37 1.22 -10.16 0.83
CA PRO A 37 1.84 -8.90 0.42
C PRO A 37 2.72 -9.01 -0.81
N TYR A 38 2.97 -10.22 -1.28
CA TYR A 38 3.84 -10.46 -2.44
C TYR A 38 3.07 -11.04 -3.62
N GLN A 39 1.78 -10.79 -3.69
CA GLN A 39 0.94 -11.33 -4.74
C GLN A 39 1.36 -10.86 -6.13
N THR A 40 0.89 -11.54 -7.16
CA THR A 40 1.20 -11.21 -8.55
C THR A 40 0.86 -9.74 -8.84
N GLY A 41 1.75 -9.06 -9.54
CA GLY A 41 1.55 -7.66 -9.90
C GLY A 41 2.19 -6.67 -8.94
N ILE A 42 2.63 -7.14 -7.78
CA ILE A 42 3.34 -6.30 -6.83
C ILE A 42 4.78 -6.12 -7.30
N LYS A 43 5.29 -4.90 -7.19
CA LYS A 43 6.66 -4.61 -7.57
C LYS A 43 7.45 -4.06 -6.40
N LYS A 44 8.66 -4.55 -6.25
CA LYS A 44 9.58 -4.04 -5.23
C LYS A 44 10.08 -2.67 -5.66
N LEU A 45 10.11 -1.74 -4.73
CA LEU A 45 10.59 -0.39 -5.01
C LEU A 45 12.10 -0.39 -5.07
N LYS A 46 12.65 0.14 -6.17
CA LYS A 46 14.07 0.17 -6.39
C LYS A 46 14.76 1.03 -5.35
N GLY A 47 15.86 0.54 -4.78
CA GLY A 47 16.62 1.27 -3.78
C GLY A 47 16.17 1.04 -2.35
N PHE A 48 15.11 0.24 -2.15
CA PHE A 48 14.60 -0.07 -0.81
C PHE A 48 14.43 -1.58 -0.69
N GLU A 49 14.79 -2.12 0.46
CA GLU A 49 14.75 -3.56 0.63
C GLU A 49 13.36 -4.11 0.83
N ASN A 50 12.55 -3.41 1.62
CA ASN A 50 11.27 -3.93 2.07
C ASN A 50 10.07 -3.12 1.64
N VAL A 51 10.22 -2.26 0.65
CA VAL A 51 9.15 -1.39 0.20
C VAL A 51 8.63 -1.87 -1.15
N PHE A 52 7.32 -1.96 -1.26
CA PHE A 52 6.65 -2.51 -2.43
C PHE A 52 5.55 -1.57 -2.89
N ARG A 53 5.15 -1.76 -4.13
CA ARG A 53 4.12 -0.96 -4.77
C ARG A 53 2.99 -1.85 -5.25
N ALA A 54 1.75 -1.46 -4.92
CA ALA A 54 0.55 -2.12 -5.40
C ALA A 54 -0.34 -1.11 -6.12
N ARG A 55 -1.18 -1.59 -6.99
CA ARG A 55 -2.16 -0.78 -7.70
C ARG A 55 -3.56 -1.09 -7.21
N ALA A 56 -4.38 -0.04 -7.12
CA ALA A 56 -5.80 -0.16 -6.83
C ALA A 56 -6.52 0.82 -7.74
N GLY A 57 -6.96 0.35 -8.91
CA GLY A 57 -7.54 1.21 -9.93
C GLY A 57 -6.52 2.23 -10.43
N ASN A 58 -6.85 3.50 -10.32
CA ASN A 58 -5.94 4.60 -10.72
C ASN A 58 -5.02 5.04 -9.60
N TYR A 59 -5.02 4.31 -8.48
CA TYR A 59 -4.25 4.70 -7.31
C TYR A 59 -3.11 3.74 -7.07
N ARG A 60 -2.08 4.21 -6.38
CA ARG A 60 -0.94 3.41 -5.97
C ARG A 60 -0.78 3.43 -4.47
N ILE A 61 -0.29 2.31 -3.96
CA ILE A 61 -0.05 2.13 -2.54
C ILE A 61 1.41 1.72 -2.39
N LEU A 62 2.17 2.49 -1.63
CA LEU A 62 3.52 2.08 -1.24
C LEU A 62 3.44 1.56 0.18
N TYR A 63 4.02 0.40 0.42
CA TYR A 63 3.97 -0.22 1.73
C TYR A 63 5.27 -0.94 2.03
N GLU A 64 5.57 -1.00 3.31
CA GLU A 64 6.75 -1.68 3.82
C GLU A 64 6.31 -2.97 4.49
N VAL A 65 7.04 -4.06 4.25
CA VAL A 65 6.71 -5.36 4.82
C VAL A 65 7.78 -5.78 5.81
N ASN A 66 7.35 -6.19 6.98
CA ASN A 66 8.23 -6.76 7.99
C ASN A 66 7.75 -8.19 8.27
N ASP A 67 8.42 -9.15 7.67
CA ASP A 67 8.04 -10.57 7.79
C ASP A 67 8.24 -11.11 9.20
N GLY A 68 9.27 -10.63 9.89
CA GLY A 68 9.54 -11.08 11.24
C GLY A 68 8.42 -10.73 12.23
N LYS A 69 7.73 -9.63 11.97
CA LYS A 69 6.62 -9.18 12.81
C LYS A 69 5.26 -9.41 12.17
N LEU A 70 5.23 -9.94 10.95
CA LEU A 70 4.00 -10.07 10.16
C LEU A 70 3.26 -8.74 10.11
N LEU A 71 3.98 -7.69 9.73
CA LEU A 71 3.48 -6.32 9.75
C LEU A 71 3.61 -5.68 8.37
N ILE A 72 2.56 -4.99 7.94
CA ILE A 72 2.58 -4.16 6.75
C ILE A 72 2.33 -2.73 7.18
N MET A 73 3.24 -1.84 6.79
CA MET A 73 3.09 -0.41 7.06
C MET A 73 2.74 0.31 5.76
N ILE A 74 1.57 0.91 5.68
CA ILE A 74 1.16 1.67 4.51
C ILE A 74 1.82 3.05 4.61
N VAL A 75 2.69 3.34 3.66
CA VAL A 75 3.53 4.55 3.70
C VAL A 75 2.95 5.67 2.85
N VAL A 76 2.55 5.36 1.62
CA VAL A 76 2.03 6.37 0.69
C VAL A 76 0.82 5.80 -0.02
N VAL A 77 -0.20 6.64 -0.17
CA VAL A 77 -1.39 6.33 -0.97
C VAL A 77 -1.63 7.54 -1.87
N GLY A 78 -1.85 7.32 -3.14
CA GLY A 78 -2.09 8.45 -4.01
C GLY A 78 -2.42 8.05 -5.43
N ASP A 79 -2.76 9.08 -6.22
CA ASP A 79 -3.00 8.91 -7.64
C ASP A 79 -1.71 8.47 -8.33
N ARG A 80 -1.83 7.69 -9.39
CA ARG A 80 -0.67 7.22 -10.17
C ARG A 80 0.23 8.35 -10.63
N LYS A 81 -0.33 9.54 -10.83
CA LYS A 81 0.44 10.70 -11.26
C LYS A 81 1.30 11.27 -10.15
N ASP A 82 0.88 11.09 -8.91
CA ASP A 82 1.52 11.71 -7.76
C ASP A 82 2.44 10.78 -6.99
N VAL A 83 2.33 9.48 -7.23
CA VAL A 83 3.16 8.48 -6.55
C VAL A 83 4.20 7.98 -7.51
N TYR A 84 5.45 8.33 -7.28
CA TYR A 84 6.53 7.99 -8.16
C TYR A 84 7.02 6.57 -7.99
N ASP A 85 7.39 6.00 -9.12
CA ASP A 85 8.05 4.71 -9.19
C ASP A 85 9.54 4.95 -9.17
N GLN A 86 10.10 4.91 -8.02
CA GLN A 86 11.54 5.11 -7.89
C GLN A 86 12.33 3.91 -8.37
#